data_912460d1be64f4dbf724d6ed24552d9c
#
_entry.id   912460d1be64f4dbf724d6ed24552d9c
#
_cell.length_a   1.000
_cell.length_b   1.000
_cell.length_c   1.000
_cell.angle_alpha   90.00
_cell.angle_beta   90.00
_cell.angle_gamma   90.00
#
_symmetry.space_group_name_H-M   'P 1'
#
loop_
_entity.id
_entity.type
_entity.pdbx_description
1 polymer ?
#
loop_
_entity_poly.entity_id
_entity_poly.type
_entity_poly.pdbx_seq_one_letter_code
_entity_poly.pdbx_strand_id
1 'polypeptide(L)'
;MTPYINDFPPETLPISSIETIPEPPLNENYSYNKELQQVLYGKQLLFENLPHLIKEIHQHYENGYITYRKGIIKTKSKTACARCGNKDRSLFASFPCARCSEKECAYCRKCIMMGRISECTPMIGWCGPEPVRGLTENPLEWSGTLSPGQQIASDQVKQAVMENKELLVWAVCGAGKTEVLFEGINAALSSGNRICIATPRTDVVLELGPRLKAVFPGIQVAVLYGGSEDRHLQAPLTIATTHQLLRFYNAFDTVILDEVDAFPYTADESLQYAVRQSRKELSSMIYLTATPSQKWQNESRSGKRDFVTIPARYHRHPLPVPSFKWCGNWEKSLQKDKLPPVVTQWINKKIDNQKQCLLFLPKIDKMEKVLIILRKAYPKIQAVHAEDPDRKDKVQMMRNKEILMLLTTTILERGVTFPNIDVAVLGAEDRIFTESALVQIAGRVGRSSEYPKGEITFFHYGKTENMVKARNQILKMNAEAKKKGLIDY
;
A
#
# COMPACT_ATOMS: atom_id res chain seq x y z
N MET A 1 32.95 13.72 14.99
CA MET A 1 33.59 13.31 16.25
C MET A 1 33.09 11.92 16.58
N THR A 2 33.94 10.91 16.64
CA THR A 2 33.65 9.57 17.13
C THR A 2 34.24 9.46 18.52
N PRO A 3 33.49 9.67 19.60
CA PRO A 3 34.03 9.70 20.97
C PRO A 3 34.41 8.33 21.54
N TYR A 4 34.43 7.24 20.75
CA TYR A 4 34.46 5.88 21.26
C TYR A 4 35.60 5.00 20.74
N ILE A 5 36.64 5.57 20.09
CA ILE A 5 37.75 4.78 19.56
C ILE A 5 38.66 4.23 20.68
N ASN A 6 38.61 4.80 21.90
CA ASN A 6 39.51 4.41 22.98
C ASN A 6 38.93 3.40 24.00
N ASP A 7 37.67 3.00 23.88
CA ASP A 7 37.02 2.13 24.86
C ASP A 7 36.80 0.67 24.38
N PHE A 8 37.27 0.31 23.19
CA PHE A 8 37.17 -1.04 22.66
C PHE A 8 38.46 -1.83 22.92
N PRO A 9 38.37 -3.14 23.21
CA PRO A 9 39.52 -4.01 23.31
C PRO A 9 40.37 -3.96 22.02
N PRO A 10 41.70 -4.09 22.11
CA PRO A 10 42.61 -3.98 20.96
C PRO A 10 42.38 -5.01 19.83
N GLU A 11 41.57 -6.00 20.06
CA GLU A 11 41.22 -7.07 19.08
C GLU A 11 39.85 -6.88 18.39
N THR A 12 39.23 -5.70 18.45
CA THR A 12 37.94 -5.47 17.79
C THR A 12 38.12 -5.35 16.28
N LEU A 13 37.36 -6.15 15.54
CA LEU A 13 37.32 -6.12 14.08
C LEU A 13 36.10 -5.31 13.59
N PRO A 14 36.21 -4.60 12.46
CA PRO A 14 35.05 -4.00 11.82
C PRO A 14 34.04 -5.09 11.44
N ILE A 15 32.75 -4.82 11.63
CA ILE A 15 31.69 -5.79 11.31
C ILE A 15 31.70 -6.23 9.84
N SER A 16 32.26 -5.42 8.95
CA SER A 16 32.48 -5.73 7.55
C SER A 16 33.45 -6.90 7.34
N SER A 17 34.47 -7.05 8.20
CA SER A 17 35.49 -8.11 8.13
C SER A 17 35.10 -9.39 8.89
N ILE A 18 34.07 -9.37 9.73
CA ILE A 18 33.57 -10.55 10.43
C ILE A 18 32.75 -11.40 9.46
N GLU A 19 33.13 -12.65 9.23
CA GLU A 19 32.40 -13.53 8.32
C GLU A 19 31.02 -13.91 8.87
N THR A 20 30.96 -14.38 10.10
CA THR A 20 29.74 -14.72 10.82
C THR A 20 29.72 -13.98 12.16
N ILE A 21 28.71 -13.15 12.36
CA ILE A 21 28.55 -12.44 13.64
C ILE A 21 28.15 -13.47 14.70
N PRO A 22 28.88 -13.61 15.83
CA PRO A 22 28.50 -14.53 16.88
C PRO A 22 27.10 -14.23 17.45
N GLU A 23 26.42 -15.28 17.87
CA GLU A 23 25.14 -15.17 18.59
C GLU A 23 25.34 -15.69 20.01
N PRO A 24 25.59 -14.81 21.01
CA PRO A 24 25.76 -15.21 22.40
C PRO A 24 24.50 -15.94 22.91
N PRO A 25 24.66 -16.96 23.77
CA PRO A 25 23.52 -17.64 24.37
C PRO A 25 22.75 -16.72 25.31
N LEU A 26 21.44 -16.95 25.42
CA LEU A 26 20.56 -16.17 26.28
C LEU A 26 20.94 -16.36 27.74
N ASN A 27 21.28 -15.28 28.43
CA ASN A 27 21.52 -15.27 29.87
C ASN A 27 20.21 -14.93 30.60
N GLU A 28 19.51 -15.95 31.12
CA GLU A 28 18.23 -15.77 31.79
C GLU A 28 18.34 -14.93 33.07
N ASN A 29 19.52 -14.84 33.70
CA ASN A 29 19.76 -14.06 34.92
C ASN A 29 20.06 -12.55 34.61
N TYR A 30 20.17 -12.17 33.36
CA TYR A 30 20.42 -10.79 32.99
C TYR A 30 19.13 -9.95 33.04
N SER A 31 19.20 -8.84 33.77
CA SER A 31 18.07 -7.87 33.82
C SER A 31 18.10 -6.97 32.60
N TYR A 32 17.30 -7.28 31.60
CA TYR A 32 17.23 -6.53 30.37
C TYR A 32 16.35 -5.27 30.48
N ASN A 33 16.64 -4.26 29.65
CA ASN A 33 15.86 -3.05 29.54
C ASN A 33 14.57 -3.27 28.73
N LYS A 34 13.40 -3.10 29.38
CA LYS A 34 12.08 -3.27 28.75
C LYS A 34 11.78 -2.22 27.66
N GLU A 35 12.31 -1.00 27.81
CA GLU A 35 12.12 0.03 26.77
C GLU A 35 12.89 -0.35 25.52
N LEU A 36 14.13 -0.84 25.66
CA LEU A 36 14.92 -1.34 24.55
C LEU A 36 14.27 -2.55 23.87
N GLN A 37 13.69 -3.47 24.64
CA GLN A 37 12.86 -4.56 24.11
C GLN A 37 11.71 -4.02 23.25
N GLN A 38 10.94 -3.06 23.75
CA GLN A 38 9.82 -2.47 23.02
C GLN A 38 10.25 -1.75 21.73
N VAL A 39 11.38 -1.08 21.76
CA VAL A 39 11.90 -0.38 20.57
C VAL A 39 12.36 -1.36 19.50
N LEU A 40 12.99 -2.48 19.88
CA LEU A 40 13.66 -3.41 18.96
C LEU A 40 12.84 -4.64 18.56
N TYR A 41 11.84 -5.06 19.38
CA TYR A 41 11.10 -6.29 19.11
C TYR A 41 10.37 -6.26 17.76
N GLY A 42 10.72 -7.22 16.89
CA GLY A 42 10.20 -7.31 15.54
C GLY A 42 10.67 -6.19 14.59
N LYS A 43 11.71 -5.44 14.96
CA LYS A 43 12.31 -4.39 14.12
C LYS A 43 13.76 -4.70 13.82
N GLN A 44 14.25 -4.09 12.74
CA GLN A 44 15.65 -4.05 12.37
C GLN A 44 16.05 -2.59 12.19
N LEU A 45 16.70 -2.03 13.18
CA LEU A 45 17.01 -0.60 13.23
C LEU A 45 18.51 -0.34 13.07
N LEU A 46 18.86 0.85 12.60
CA LEU A 46 20.22 1.35 12.64
C LEU A 46 20.48 1.96 14.01
N PHE A 47 21.73 1.96 14.45
CA PHE A 47 22.09 2.59 15.71
C PHE A 47 21.61 4.05 15.82
N GLU A 48 21.68 4.80 14.74
CA GLU A 48 21.23 6.19 14.65
C GLU A 48 19.70 6.38 14.90
N ASN A 49 18.94 5.29 14.86
CA ASN A 49 17.51 5.29 15.13
C ASN A 49 17.17 4.87 16.58
N LEU A 50 18.16 4.60 17.41
CA LEU A 50 17.98 4.15 18.78
C LEU A 50 18.31 5.27 19.76
N PRO A 51 17.48 5.52 20.78
CA PRO A 51 17.73 6.52 21.82
C PRO A 51 18.72 6.03 22.89
N HIS A 52 19.29 4.84 22.75
CA HIS A 52 20.10 4.15 23.75
C HIS A 52 21.60 4.25 23.46
N LEU A 53 22.40 4.12 24.52
CA LEU A 53 23.88 4.18 24.41
C LEU A 53 24.42 2.86 23.81
N ILE A 54 25.49 2.96 23.03
CA ILE A 54 26.18 1.79 22.44
C ILE A 54 26.53 0.75 23.50
N LYS A 55 27.04 1.16 24.66
CA LYS A 55 27.40 0.25 25.76
C LYS A 55 26.21 -0.59 26.22
N GLU A 56 25.05 0.02 26.40
CA GLU A 56 23.84 -0.67 26.83
C GLU A 56 23.38 -1.70 25.79
N ILE A 57 23.38 -1.31 24.52
CA ILE A 57 23.03 -2.20 23.40
C ILE A 57 24.00 -3.38 23.34
N HIS A 58 25.31 -3.12 23.53
CA HIS A 58 26.32 -4.17 23.49
C HIS A 58 26.24 -5.13 24.68
N GLN A 59 25.94 -4.64 25.90
CA GLN A 59 25.66 -5.48 27.05
C GLN A 59 24.49 -6.44 26.82
N HIS A 60 23.41 -5.96 26.19
CA HIS A 60 22.28 -6.81 25.81
C HIS A 60 22.66 -7.85 24.76
N TYR A 61 23.53 -7.49 23.80
CA TYR A 61 24.07 -8.42 22.82
C TYR A 61 24.90 -9.53 23.48
N GLU A 62 25.85 -9.18 24.36
CA GLU A 62 26.68 -10.14 25.08
C GLU A 62 25.88 -11.11 25.95
N ASN A 63 24.69 -10.69 26.38
CA ASN A 63 23.75 -11.53 27.17
C ASN A 63 22.69 -12.22 26.30
N GLY A 64 22.78 -12.17 24.97
CA GLY A 64 21.92 -12.89 24.04
C GLY A 64 20.51 -12.31 23.83
N TYR A 65 20.29 -11.03 24.15
CA TYR A 65 19.01 -10.35 23.97
C TYR A 65 18.94 -9.53 22.69
N ILE A 66 20.06 -9.17 22.11
CA ILE A 66 20.16 -8.38 20.86
C ILE A 66 20.92 -9.20 19.82
N THR A 67 20.49 -9.09 18.56
CA THR A 67 21.21 -9.61 17.41
C THR A 67 21.71 -8.48 16.53
N TYR A 68 22.92 -8.65 15.99
CA TYR A 68 23.47 -7.82 14.93
C TYR A 68 23.41 -8.56 13.60
N ARG A 69 22.83 -7.94 12.60
CA ARG A 69 22.79 -8.47 11.23
C ARG A 69 23.58 -7.57 10.29
N LYS A 70 24.35 -8.17 9.37
CA LYS A 70 25.05 -7.41 8.34
C LYS A 70 24.06 -6.65 7.46
N GLY A 71 24.31 -5.36 7.23
CA GLY A 71 23.51 -4.53 6.35
C GLY A 71 23.71 -4.87 4.87
N ILE A 72 24.94 -5.14 4.49
CA ILE A 72 25.33 -5.57 3.14
C ILE A 72 25.97 -6.96 3.25
N ILE A 73 25.44 -7.89 2.46
CA ILE A 73 25.95 -9.25 2.36
C ILE A 73 26.76 -9.34 1.06
N LYS A 74 28.06 -9.56 1.17
CA LYS A 74 28.96 -9.82 0.04
C LYS A 74 29.35 -11.28 0.01
N THR A 75 29.25 -11.88 -1.16
CA THR A 75 29.87 -13.16 -1.51
C THR A 75 30.79 -12.95 -2.71
N LYS A 76 31.61 -13.94 -3.07
CA LYS A 76 32.53 -13.86 -4.23
C LYS A 76 31.86 -13.35 -5.52
N SER A 77 30.57 -13.63 -5.71
CA SER A 77 29.83 -13.32 -6.95
C SER A 77 28.66 -12.35 -6.78
N LYS A 78 28.17 -12.09 -5.55
CA LYS A 78 26.91 -11.38 -5.32
C LYS A 78 27.05 -10.39 -4.18
N THR A 79 26.43 -9.22 -4.36
CA THR A 79 26.22 -8.23 -3.31
C THR A 79 24.72 -8.04 -3.13
N ALA A 80 24.25 -8.04 -1.89
CA ALA A 80 22.84 -7.85 -1.58
C ALA A 80 22.67 -6.95 -0.33
N CYS A 81 21.67 -6.11 -0.35
CA CYS A 81 21.25 -5.36 0.83
C CYS A 81 20.28 -6.21 1.68
N ALA A 82 20.64 -6.51 2.91
CA ALA A 82 19.81 -7.32 3.80
C ALA A 82 18.52 -6.63 4.23
N ARG A 83 18.46 -5.29 4.19
CA ARG A 83 17.24 -4.54 4.54
C ARG A 83 16.19 -4.52 3.43
N CYS A 84 16.60 -4.28 2.19
CA CYS A 84 15.65 -4.09 1.08
C CYS A 84 15.76 -5.14 -0.03
N GLY A 85 16.65 -6.12 0.11
CA GLY A 85 16.83 -7.19 -0.87
C GLY A 85 17.47 -6.75 -2.20
N ASN A 86 17.93 -5.49 -2.32
CA ASN A 86 18.56 -5.00 -3.54
C ASN A 86 19.78 -5.85 -3.91
N LYS A 87 19.85 -6.28 -5.18
CA LYS A 87 20.97 -7.03 -5.78
C LYS A 87 21.55 -6.34 -7.01
N ASP A 88 20.97 -5.23 -7.44
CA ASP A 88 21.44 -4.45 -8.55
C ASP A 88 22.73 -3.70 -8.16
N ARG A 89 23.84 -4.04 -8.80
CA ARG A 89 25.15 -3.45 -8.53
C ARG A 89 25.20 -1.94 -8.78
N SER A 90 24.44 -1.43 -9.73
CA SER A 90 24.38 -0.01 -10.05
C SER A 90 23.76 0.83 -8.92
N LEU A 91 23.01 0.20 -8.02
CA LEU A 91 22.38 0.81 -6.84
C LEU A 91 23.20 0.66 -5.56
N PHE A 92 24.47 0.22 -5.67
CA PHE A 92 25.46 0.34 -4.61
C PHE A 92 26.46 1.43 -4.96
N ALA A 93 26.96 2.11 -3.95
CA ALA A 93 28.09 3.01 -4.07
C ALA A 93 29.01 2.82 -2.87
N SER A 94 30.22 3.33 -2.93
CA SER A 94 31.20 3.25 -1.85
C SER A 94 31.62 4.63 -1.36
N PHE A 95 32.15 4.69 -0.14
CA PHE A 95 32.68 5.90 0.47
C PHE A 95 33.84 5.54 1.41
N PRO A 96 34.77 6.49 1.65
CA PRO A 96 35.79 6.35 2.71
C PRO A 96 35.11 6.34 4.08
N CYS A 97 35.25 5.26 4.83
CA CYS A 97 34.53 5.05 6.08
C CYS A 97 35.45 5.18 7.30
N ALA A 98 35.19 6.16 8.17
CA ALA A 98 35.90 6.35 9.40
C ALA A 98 35.71 5.25 10.45
N ARG A 99 34.64 4.44 10.33
CA ARG A 99 34.35 3.35 11.27
C ARG A 99 35.17 2.07 11.00
N CYS A 100 35.37 1.72 9.73
CA CYS A 100 36.13 0.54 9.37
C CYS A 100 37.46 0.87 8.69
N SER A 101 37.81 2.13 8.55
CA SER A 101 39.02 2.62 7.91
C SER A 101 39.21 2.18 6.43
N GLU A 102 38.18 1.59 5.85
CA GLU A 102 38.18 1.19 4.46
C GLU A 102 37.97 2.38 3.51
N LYS A 103 38.76 2.44 2.43
CA LYS A 103 38.60 3.47 1.40
C LYS A 103 37.32 3.35 0.62
N GLU A 104 36.80 2.12 0.48
CA GLU A 104 35.62 1.77 -0.32
C GLU A 104 34.61 0.93 0.46
N CYS A 105 34.03 1.50 1.52
CA CYS A 105 32.92 0.87 2.24
C CYS A 105 31.63 0.99 1.44
N ALA A 106 31.10 -0.12 0.95
CA ALA A 106 29.91 -0.11 0.13
C ALA A 106 28.62 0.16 0.93
N TYR A 107 27.67 0.86 0.32
CA TYR A 107 26.34 1.11 0.86
C TYR A 107 25.26 0.99 -0.19
N CYS A 108 24.04 0.71 0.25
CA CYS A 108 22.86 0.59 -0.62
C CYS A 108 22.20 1.95 -0.85
N ARG A 109 22.13 2.39 -2.11
CA ARG A 109 21.41 3.61 -2.54
C ARG A 109 19.90 3.38 -2.62
N LYS A 110 19.42 2.17 -2.90
CA LYS A 110 18.01 1.85 -3.12
C LYS A 110 17.13 2.22 -1.92
N CYS A 111 17.59 1.98 -0.70
CA CYS A 111 16.83 2.25 0.51
C CYS A 111 17.41 3.38 1.38
N ILE A 112 18.21 4.27 0.80
CA ILE A 112 18.95 5.33 1.53
C ILE A 112 18.02 6.29 2.29
N MET A 113 16.79 6.49 1.80
CA MET A 113 15.78 7.35 2.45
C MET A 113 15.35 6.84 3.84
N MET A 114 15.64 5.58 4.16
CA MET A 114 15.41 4.97 5.48
C MET A 114 16.66 4.92 6.35
N GLY A 115 17.67 5.75 6.05
CA GLY A 115 19.01 5.75 6.64
C GLY A 115 20.00 4.93 5.79
N ARG A 116 21.31 5.26 5.90
CA ARG A 116 22.34 4.63 5.10
C ARG A 116 22.72 3.26 5.67
N ILE A 117 22.46 2.19 4.93
CA ILE A 117 22.96 0.85 5.20
C ILE A 117 24.30 0.64 4.47
N SER A 118 25.35 0.33 5.19
CA SER A 118 26.69 0.04 4.66
C SER A 118 27.24 -1.29 5.19
N GLU A 119 28.38 -1.71 4.68
CA GLU A 119 29.07 -2.94 5.12
C GLU A 119 29.43 -2.91 6.60
N CYS A 120 29.80 -1.74 7.11
CA CYS A 120 30.17 -1.55 8.53
C CYS A 120 29.02 -1.09 9.41
N THR A 121 27.79 -1.05 8.89
CA THR A 121 26.60 -0.65 9.65
C THR A 121 25.73 -1.87 9.93
N PRO A 122 25.70 -2.40 11.19
CA PRO A 122 24.81 -3.49 11.53
C PRO A 122 23.36 -3.01 11.61
N MET A 123 22.44 -3.91 11.32
CA MET A 123 21.05 -3.79 11.72
C MET A 123 20.88 -4.46 13.07
N ILE A 124 20.23 -3.77 13.99
CA ILE A 124 20.07 -4.16 15.38
C ILE A 124 18.63 -4.65 15.55
N GLY A 125 18.48 -5.86 16.11
CA GLY A 125 17.19 -6.48 16.39
C GLY A 125 17.17 -7.11 17.78
N TRP A 126 15.96 -7.42 18.25
CA TRP A 126 15.73 -8.12 19.48
C TRP A 126 15.62 -9.63 19.24
N CYS A 127 16.31 -10.45 19.99
CA CYS A 127 16.24 -11.91 19.96
C CYS A 127 15.95 -12.54 21.33
N GLY A 128 15.81 -11.73 22.38
CA GLY A 128 15.35 -12.18 23.69
C GLY A 128 13.84 -12.50 23.73
N PRO A 129 13.28 -12.72 24.95
CA PRO A 129 11.85 -13.05 25.11
C PRO A 129 10.91 -12.07 24.43
N GLU A 130 9.74 -12.56 24.02
CA GLU A 130 8.68 -11.69 23.50
C GLU A 130 8.13 -10.76 24.60
N PRO A 131 7.74 -9.53 24.27
CA PRO A 131 7.04 -8.67 25.23
C PRO A 131 5.75 -9.35 25.70
N VAL A 132 5.51 -9.34 27.01
CA VAL A 132 4.23 -9.80 27.55
C VAL A 132 3.12 -8.89 27.09
N ARG A 133 2.10 -9.44 26.43
CA ARG A 133 0.93 -8.72 25.94
C ARG A 133 -0.29 -9.16 26.74
N GLY A 134 -1.10 -8.19 27.14
CA GLY A 134 -2.43 -8.48 27.65
C GLY A 134 -3.30 -9.07 26.54
N LEU A 135 -3.98 -10.17 26.82
CA LEU A 135 -5.03 -10.68 25.95
C LEU A 135 -6.28 -9.81 26.16
N THR A 136 -6.88 -9.36 25.08
CA THR A 136 -8.15 -8.63 25.10
C THR A 136 -9.21 -9.54 24.49
N GLU A 137 -10.15 -9.99 25.31
CA GLU A 137 -11.27 -10.79 24.81
C GLU A 137 -12.16 -9.91 23.94
N ASN A 138 -12.40 -10.34 22.70
CA ASN A 138 -13.30 -9.73 21.74
C ASN A 138 -13.14 -8.19 21.61
N PRO A 139 -11.97 -7.69 21.16
CA PRO A 139 -11.69 -6.26 21.11
C PRO A 139 -12.49 -5.49 20.04
N LEU A 140 -13.31 -6.15 19.21
CA LEU A 140 -14.07 -5.55 18.13
C LEU A 140 -15.37 -4.91 18.65
N GLU A 141 -15.50 -3.60 18.47
CA GLU A 141 -16.72 -2.83 18.71
C GLU A 141 -17.28 -2.31 17.39
N TRP A 142 -18.04 -3.13 16.69
CA TRP A 142 -18.67 -2.78 15.42
C TRP A 142 -20.10 -3.29 15.33
N SER A 143 -21.05 -2.37 15.12
CA SER A 143 -22.50 -2.65 15.05
C SER A 143 -23.03 -2.80 13.61
N GLY A 144 -22.17 -2.72 12.59
CA GLY A 144 -22.58 -2.85 11.20
C GLY A 144 -22.91 -4.31 10.82
N THR A 145 -23.52 -4.47 9.65
CA THR A 145 -23.85 -5.79 9.10
C THR A 145 -23.14 -5.99 7.76
N LEU A 146 -22.61 -7.17 7.55
CA LEU A 146 -22.03 -7.59 6.28
C LEU A 146 -23.12 -8.06 5.31
N SER A 147 -22.98 -7.73 4.04
CA SER A 147 -23.77 -8.39 3.00
C SER A 147 -23.38 -9.87 2.88
N PRO A 148 -24.23 -10.74 2.30
CA PRO A 148 -23.90 -12.18 2.20
C PRO A 148 -22.55 -12.47 1.54
N GLY A 149 -22.18 -11.71 0.51
CA GLY A 149 -20.87 -11.86 -0.14
C GLY A 149 -19.70 -11.40 0.72
N GLN A 150 -19.90 -10.36 1.51
CA GLN A 150 -18.90 -9.89 2.49
C GLN A 150 -18.76 -10.88 3.65
N GLN A 151 -19.86 -11.47 4.13
CA GLN A 151 -19.82 -12.45 5.22
C GLN A 151 -18.99 -13.67 4.85
N ILE A 152 -19.23 -14.25 3.66
CA ILE A 152 -18.46 -15.38 3.15
C ILE A 152 -16.95 -15.04 3.11
N ALA A 153 -16.62 -13.84 2.65
CA ALA A 153 -15.22 -13.40 2.58
C ALA A 153 -14.63 -13.17 3.97
N SER A 154 -15.40 -12.60 4.90
CA SER A 154 -14.97 -12.36 6.29
C SER A 154 -14.68 -13.67 7.01
N ASP A 155 -15.54 -14.69 6.85
CA ASP A 155 -15.36 -16.01 7.44
C ASP A 155 -14.08 -16.68 6.89
N GLN A 156 -13.81 -16.57 5.60
CA GLN A 156 -12.59 -17.11 5.00
C GLN A 156 -11.34 -16.34 5.41
N VAL A 157 -11.41 -15.02 5.58
CA VAL A 157 -10.30 -14.23 6.14
C VAL A 157 -10.01 -14.66 7.56
N LYS A 158 -11.03 -14.80 8.42
CA LYS A 158 -10.90 -15.30 9.80
C LYS A 158 -10.25 -16.68 9.82
N GLN A 159 -10.72 -17.61 8.99
CA GLN A 159 -10.15 -18.95 8.88
C GLN A 159 -8.68 -18.92 8.45
N ALA A 160 -8.34 -18.15 7.41
CA ALA A 160 -6.97 -18.03 6.92
C ALA A 160 -6.03 -17.44 7.99
N VAL A 161 -6.52 -16.48 8.79
CA VAL A 161 -5.77 -15.92 9.92
C VAL A 161 -5.51 -16.98 11.00
N MET A 162 -6.53 -17.73 11.39
CA MET A 162 -6.41 -18.77 12.42
C MET A 162 -5.53 -19.95 12.01
N GLU A 163 -5.48 -20.25 10.71
CA GLU A 163 -4.71 -21.37 10.15
C GLU A 163 -3.31 -20.96 9.63
N ASN A 164 -2.89 -19.72 9.81
CA ASN A 164 -1.64 -19.15 9.28
C ASN A 164 -1.47 -19.36 7.75
N LYS A 165 -2.57 -19.17 7.00
CA LYS A 165 -2.61 -19.37 5.54
C LYS A 165 -2.54 -18.06 4.74
N GLU A 166 -2.24 -18.21 3.45
CA GLU A 166 -2.36 -17.11 2.49
C GLU A 166 -3.72 -17.14 1.82
N LEU A 167 -4.37 -15.96 1.71
CA LEU A 167 -5.67 -15.81 1.04
C LEU A 167 -5.68 -14.57 0.16
N LEU A 168 -6.20 -14.71 -1.05
CA LEU A 168 -6.49 -13.58 -1.95
C LEU A 168 -7.97 -13.20 -1.83
N VAL A 169 -8.25 -11.99 -1.38
CA VAL A 169 -9.59 -11.39 -1.42
C VAL A 169 -9.70 -10.52 -2.68
N TRP A 170 -10.37 -11.05 -3.68
CA TRP A 170 -10.63 -10.35 -4.94
C TRP A 170 -11.98 -9.63 -4.85
N ALA A 171 -11.95 -8.36 -4.47
CA ALA A 171 -13.14 -7.58 -4.19
C ALA A 171 -13.27 -6.39 -5.14
N VAL A 172 -14.44 -6.20 -5.72
CA VAL A 172 -14.71 -5.05 -6.61
C VAL A 172 -14.53 -3.71 -5.87
N CYS A 173 -14.30 -2.64 -6.63
CA CYS A 173 -14.19 -1.31 -6.06
C CYS A 173 -15.50 -0.91 -5.34
N GLY A 174 -15.39 -0.51 -4.06
CA GLY A 174 -16.55 -0.16 -3.23
C GLY A 174 -17.28 -1.36 -2.62
N ALA A 175 -16.65 -2.54 -2.59
CA ALA A 175 -17.20 -3.75 -1.95
C ALA A 175 -17.17 -3.74 -0.42
N GLY A 176 -16.63 -2.70 0.22
CA GLY A 176 -16.45 -2.68 1.68
C GLY A 176 -15.37 -3.65 2.16
N LYS A 177 -14.19 -3.59 1.55
CA LYS A 177 -13.05 -4.46 1.86
C LYS A 177 -12.59 -4.37 3.30
N THR A 178 -12.69 -3.20 3.91
CA THR A 178 -12.21 -2.97 5.28
C THR A 178 -13.05 -3.71 6.31
N GLU A 179 -14.38 -3.68 6.15
CA GLU A 179 -15.32 -4.35 7.06
C GLU A 179 -15.15 -5.87 7.05
N VAL A 180 -14.82 -6.43 5.89
CA VAL A 180 -14.54 -7.87 5.72
C VAL A 180 -13.34 -8.35 6.54
N LEU A 181 -12.44 -7.45 6.89
CA LEU A 181 -11.25 -7.77 7.68
C LEU A 181 -11.50 -7.80 9.19
N PHE A 182 -12.56 -7.17 9.69
CA PHE A 182 -12.74 -6.93 11.11
C PHE A 182 -12.73 -8.21 11.96
N GLU A 183 -13.45 -9.23 11.54
CA GLU A 183 -13.47 -10.51 12.27
C GLU A 183 -12.12 -11.24 12.24
N GLY A 184 -11.39 -11.17 11.14
CA GLY A 184 -10.04 -11.74 11.06
C GLY A 184 -9.05 -10.98 11.96
N ILE A 185 -9.13 -9.64 11.99
CA ILE A 185 -8.34 -8.80 12.90
C ILE A 185 -8.70 -9.11 14.34
N ASN A 186 -10.00 -9.20 14.67
CA ASN A 186 -10.49 -9.56 16.00
C ASN A 186 -9.93 -10.91 16.47
N ALA A 187 -10.04 -11.94 15.65
CA ALA A 187 -9.52 -13.27 15.98
C ALA A 187 -8.01 -13.27 16.24
N ALA A 188 -7.23 -12.56 15.43
CA ALA A 188 -5.79 -12.45 15.63
C ALA A 188 -5.44 -11.69 16.93
N LEU A 189 -6.10 -10.55 17.19
CA LEU A 189 -5.86 -9.76 18.41
C LEU A 189 -6.25 -10.51 19.67
N SER A 190 -7.38 -11.22 19.66
CA SER A 190 -7.82 -12.06 20.77
C SER A 190 -6.85 -13.22 21.07
N SER A 191 -6.10 -13.67 20.06
CA SER A 191 -5.03 -14.66 20.21
C SER A 191 -3.68 -14.04 20.63
N GLY A 192 -3.60 -12.73 20.89
CA GLY A 192 -2.37 -12.04 21.24
C GLY A 192 -1.42 -11.80 20.05
N ASN A 193 -1.86 -12.04 18.83
CA ASN A 193 -1.06 -11.90 17.60
C ASN A 193 -0.85 -10.43 17.22
N ARG A 194 0.30 -10.15 16.60
CA ARG A 194 0.59 -8.85 15.98
C ARG A 194 0.15 -8.80 14.53
N ILE A 195 -0.57 -7.76 14.19
CA ILE A 195 -1.12 -7.58 12.85
C ILE A 195 -0.52 -6.33 12.20
N CYS A 196 -0.23 -6.45 10.92
CA CYS A 196 0.09 -5.29 10.07
C CYS A 196 -0.87 -5.21 8.89
N ILE A 197 -1.53 -4.07 8.72
CA ILE A 197 -2.22 -3.71 7.49
C ILE A 197 -1.29 -2.80 6.71
N ALA A 198 -0.79 -3.30 5.59
CA ALA A 198 0.14 -2.57 4.73
C ALA A 198 -0.54 -2.14 3.43
N THR A 199 -0.22 -0.94 2.96
CA THR A 199 -0.69 -0.42 1.67
C THR A 199 0.41 0.42 1.03
N PRO A 200 0.53 0.48 -0.30
CA PRO A 200 1.51 1.36 -0.94
C PRO A 200 1.20 2.85 -0.82
N ARG A 201 0.06 3.24 -0.26
CA ARG A 201 -0.48 4.61 -0.32
C ARG A 201 -0.67 5.23 1.06
N THR A 202 -0.12 6.44 1.24
CA THR A 202 -0.25 7.21 2.49
C THR A 202 -1.69 7.66 2.78
N ASP A 203 -2.44 8.07 1.76
CA ASP A 203 -3.83 8.49 1.91
C ASP A 203 -4.73 7.37 2.45
N VAL A 204 -4.50 6.12 2.04
CA VAL A 204 -5.20 4.94 2.57
C VAL A 204 -4.82 4.68 4.04
N VAL A 205 -3.54 4.82 4.39
CA VAL A 205 -3.09 4.70 5.79
C VAL A 205 -3.79 5.73 6.68
N LEU A 206 -3.87 6.98 6.22
CA LEU A 206 -4.52 8.08 6.95
C LEU A 206 -6.04 7.91 7.07
N GLU A 207 -6.68 7.26 6.09
CA GLU A 207 -8.12 6.93 6.13
C GLU A 207 -8.41 5.76 7.09
N LEU A 208 -7.59 4.70 7.01
CA LEU A 208 -7.79 3.49 7.82
C LEU A 208 -7.49 3.70 9.30
N GLY A 209 -6.49 4.54 9.63
CA GLY A 209 -6.05 4.76 11.00
C GLY A 209 -7.19 5.15 11.96
N PRO A 210 -7.89 6.27 11.76
CA PRO A 210 -9.02 6.67 12.59
C PRO A 210 -10.14 5.63 12.63
N ARG A 211 -10.40 4.99 11.50
CA ARG A 211 -11.48 4.00 11.36
C ARG A 211 -11.21 2.75 12.21
N LEU A 212 -9.98 2.23 12.18
CA LEU A 212 -9.63 1.06 12.97
C LEU A 212 -9.50 1.40 14.46
N LYS A 213 -9.03 2.59 14.82
CA LYS A 213 -9.08 3.08 16.21
C LYS A 213 -10.50 3.16 16.75
N ALA A 214 -11.48 3.50 15.92
CA ALA A 214 -12.90 3.58 16.32
C ALA A 214 -13.54 2.19 16.51
N VAL A 215 -13.16 1.19 15.72
CA VAL A 215 -13.72 -0.18 15.84
C VAL A 215 -12.95 -1.08 16.79
N PHE A 216 -11.73 -0.71 17.19
CA PHE A 216 -10.91 -1.41 18.18
C PHE A 216 -10.45 -0.44 19.29
N PRO A 217 -11.36 0.17 20.05
CA PRO A 217 -11.04 1.29 20.96
C PRO A 217 -10.11 0.85 22.13
N GLY A 218 -10.16 -0.43 22.53
CA GLY A 218 -9.28 -0.98 23.56
C GLY A 218 -7.90 -1.38 23.07
N ILE A 219 -7.62 -1.27 21.76
CA ILE A 219 -6.36 -1.71 21.15
C ILE A 219 -5.50 -0.51 20.75
N GLN A 220 -4.24 -0.57 21.16
CA GLN A 220 -3.25 0.40 20.68
C GLN A 220 -2.99 0.19 19.17
N VAL A 221 -3.16 1.24 18.37
CA VAL A 221 -2.98 1.22 16.92
C VAL A 221 -1.86 2.17 16.51
N ALA A 222 -0.80 1.64 15.89
CA ALA A 222 0.27 2.44 15.30
C ALA A 222 -0.04 2.77 13.84
N VAL A 223 0.09 4.05 13.44
CA VAL A 223 -0.17 4.52 12.08
C VAL A 223 1.12 5.04 11.47
N LEU A 224 1.74 4.26 10.56
CA LEU A 224 3.10 4.47 10.09
C LEU A 224 3.15 4.92 8.62
N TYR A 225 3.63 6.12 8.41
CA TYR A 225 3.89 6.71 7.08
C TYR A 225 5.11 7.64 7.14
N GLY A 226 5.47 8.28 6.04
CA GLY A 226 6.58 9.25 6.03
C GLY A 226 6.29 10.43 6.95
N GLY A 227 7.09 10.59 8.01
CA GLY A 227 6.91 11.65 9.00
C GLY A 227 5.97 11.34 10.16
N SER A 228 5.40 10.11 10.27
CA SER A 228 4.52 9.77 11.40
C SER A 228 5.28 9.78 12.75
N GLU A 229 4.59 10.17 13.81
CA GLU A 229 5.11 10.19 15.18
C GLU A 229 5.12 8.78 15.81
N ASP A 230 4.23 7.89 15.37
CA ASP A 230 4.05 6.55 15.90
C ASP A 230 5.20 5.57 15.61
N ARG A 231 6.31 6.03 14.98
CA ARG A 231 7.43 5.18 14.52
C ARG A 231 8.09 4.33 15.60
N HIS A 232 8.04 4.78 16.86
CA HIS A 232 8.59 4.08 18.01
C HIS A 232 7.55 3.25 18.77
N LEU A 233 6.28 3.42 18.44
CA LEU A 233 5.18 2.75 19.10
C LEU A 233 5.21 1.25 18.81
N GLN A 234 5.04 0.44 19.86
CA GLN A 234 4.93 -1.01 19.79
C GLN A 234 3.46 -1.39 19.97
N ALA A 235 2.74 -1.52 18.89
CA ALA A 235 1.29 -1.76 18.91
C ALA A 235 0.94 -3.17 18.42
N PRO A 236 -0.11 -3.81 18.98
CA PRO A 236 -0.66 -5.06 18.47
C PRO A 236 -1.19 -4.93 17.04
N LEU A 237 -1.80 -3.78 16.71
CA LEU A 237 -2.29 -3.46 15.38
C LEU A 237 -1.48 -2.31 14.77
N THR A 238 -0.84 -2.58 13.63
CA THR A 238 -0.05 -1.59 12.89
C THR A 238 -0.68 -1.36 11.52
N ILE A 239 -0.86 -0.09 11.15
CA ILE A 239 -1.25 0.30 9.79
C ILE A 239 -0.06 1.04 9.19
N ALA A 240 0.44 0.60 8.05
CA ALA A 240 1.70 1.13 7.52
C ALA A 240 1.69 1.30 6.00
N THR A 241 2.44 2.29 5.51
CA THR A 241 2.85 2.21 4.11
C THR A 241 3.87 1.09 3.92
N THR A 242 3.87 0.43 2.75
CA THR A 242 4.81 -0.67 2.45
C THR A 242 6.28 -0.27 2.62
N HIS A 243 6.63 1.01 2.46
CA HIS A 243 7.97 1.53 2.73
C HIS A 243 8.37 1.42 4.21
N GLN A 244 7.44 1.62 5.13
CA GLN A 244 7.73 1.52 6.57
C GLN A 244 8.08 0.10 6.99
N LEU A 245 7.65 -0.91 6.23
CA LEU A 245 7.96 -2.32 6.50
C LEU A 245 9.47 -2.64 6.36
N LEU A 246 10.26 -1.79 5.71
CA LEU A 246 11.72 -1.89 5.70
C LEU A 246 12.36 -1.81 7.10
N ARG A 247 11.62 -1.35 8.12
CA ARG A 247 12.06 -1.29 9.53
C ARG A 247 11.77 -2.57 10.30
N PHE A 248 10.92 -3.44 9.77
CA PHE A 248 10.43 -4.63 10.46
C PHE A 248 11.13 -5.90 9.96
N TYR A 249 11.31 -6.82 10.88
CA TYR A 249 11.90 -8.12 10.62
C TYR A 249 11.25 -9.16 11.54
N ASN A 250 10.66 -10.21 10.96
CA ASN A 250 10.03 -11.30 11.72
C ASN A 250 9.07 -10.79 12.82
N ALA A 251 8.22 -9.81 12.46
CA ALA A 251 7.46 -8.98 13.39
C ALA A 251 6.00 -9.38 13.55
N PHE A 252 5.36 -9.76 12.45
CA PHE A 252 3.90 -9.88 12.39
C PHE A 252 3.45 -11.31 12.18
N ASP A 253 2.47 -11.72 12.99
CA ASP A 253 1.79 -13.01 12.89
C ASP A 253 0.76 -13.00 11.75
N THR A 254 0.21 -11.82 11.43
CA THR A 254 -0.70 -11.58 10.32
C THR A 254 -0.29 -10.34 9.56
N VAL A 255 -0.16 -10.45 8.23
CA VAL A 255 0.02 -9.31 7.34
C VAL A 255 -1.15 -9.24 6.36
N ILE A 256 -1.83 -8.10 6.34
CA ILE A 256 -2.88 -7.77 5.39
C ILE A 256 -2.30 -6.75 4.42
N LEU A 257 -2.21 -7.08 3.13
CA LEU A 257 -1.68 -6.19 2.11
C LEU A 257 -2.82 -5.68 1.22
N ASP A 258 -3.21 -4.43 1.43
CA ASP A 258 -4.25 -3.79 0.63
C ASP A 258 -3.66 -3.11 -0.61
N GLU A 259 -4.44 -3.07 -1.67
CA GLU A 259 -4.08 -2.51 -2.98
C GLU A 259 -2.78 -3.12 -3.55
N VAL A 260 -2.65 -4.45 -3.51
CA VAL A 260 -1.44 -5.14 -3.97
C VAL A 260 -1.12 -4.88 -5.46
N ASP A 261 -2.11 -4.43 -6.23
CA ASP A 261 -2.00 -4.07 -7.64
C ASP A 261 -1.56 -2.61 -7.86
N ALA A 262 -1.39 -1.82 -6.80
CA ALA A 262 -1.05 -0.41 -6.91
C ALA A 262 0.46 -0.17 -7.01
N PHE A 263 0.83 0.86 -7.77
CA PHE A 263 2.18 1.45 -7.74
C PHE A 263 2.41 2.15 -6.37
N PRO A 264 3.61 2.12 -5.80
CA PRO A 264 4.86 1.52 -6.31
C PRO A 264 5.06 0.04 -6.00
N TYR A 265 4.20 -0.61 -5.21
CA TYR A 265 4.40 -1.98 -4.74
C TYR A 265 4.60 -3.00 -5.87
N THR A 266 3.82 -2.89 -6.96
CA THR A 266 3.92 -3.80 -8.11
C THR A 266 5.24 -3.67 -8.88
N ALA A 267 5.85 -2.50 -8.87
CA ALA A 267 7.06 -2.20 -9.65
C ALA A 267 8.35 -2.26 -8.82
N ASP A 268 8.25 -2.31 -7.50
CA ASP A 268 9.40 -2.25 -6.61
C ASP A 268 9.58 -3.54 -5.80
N GLU A 269 10.50 -4.39 -6.24
CA GLU A 269 10.86 -5.65 -5.58
C GLU A 269 11.33 -5.44 -4.13
N SER A 270 11.87 -4.26 -3.78
CA SER A 270 12.31 -3.98 -2.41
C SER A 270 11.13 -3.83 -1.45
N LEU A 271 9.99 -3.33 -1.92
CA LEU A 271 8.76 -3.27 -1.12
C LEU A 271 8.15 -4.66 -0.93
N GLN A 272 8.19 -5.48 -1.98
CA GLN A 272 7.76 -6.89 -1.88
C GLN A 272 8.66 -7.69 -0.92
N TYR A 273 9.97 -7.42 -0.95
CA TYR A 273 10.92 -8.00 -0.01
C TYR A 273 10.64 -7.55 1.43
N ALA A 274 10.38 -6.25 1.66
CA ALA A 274 10.05 -5.71 2.97
C ALA A 274 8.80 -6.34 3.58
N VAL A 275 7.74 -6.52 2.79
CA VAL A 275 6.52 -7.21 3.21
C VAL A 275 6.83 -8.65 3.64
N ARG A 276 7.58 -9.41 2.81
CA ARG A 276 7.95 -10.79 3.15
C ARG A 276 8.80 -10.88 4.41
N GLN A 277 9.77 -9.98 4.58
CA GLN A 277 10.70 -9.98 5.70
C GLN A 277 10.05 -9.54 7.02
N SER A 278 8.99 -8.73 6.94
CA SER A 278 8.28 -8.23 8.12
C SER A 278 7.39 -9.28 8.80
N ARG A 279 6.99 -10.32 8.07
CA ARG A 279 6.15 -11.40 8.60
C ARG A 279 6.99 -12.48 9.31
N LYS A 280 6.42 -13.12 10.32
CA LYS A 280 7.00 -14.30 10.97
C LYS A 280 6.95 -15.49 10.01
N GLU A 281 7.76 -16.52 10.25
CA GLU A 281 7.79 -17.74 9.45
C GLU A 281 6.42 -18.44 9.43
N LEU A 282 5.83 -18.64 10.60
CA LEU A 282 4.45 -19.07 10.74
C LEU A 282 3.56 -17.83 10.88
N SER A 283 2.93 -17.44 9.78
CA SER A 283 2.10 -16.23 9.72
C SER A 283 1.08 -16.31 8.61
N SER A 284 -0.06 -15.65 8.79
CA SER A 284 -1.04 -15.49 7.72
C SER A 284 -0.72 -14.30 6.82
N MET A 285 -1.13 -14.40 5.55
CA MET A 285 -0.98 -13.33 4.57
C MET A 285 -2.27 -13.13 3.77
N ILE A 286 -2.93 -12.00 3.97
CA ILE A 286 -4.18 -11.66 3.29
C ILE A 286 -3.89 -10.59 2.23
N TYR A 287 -4.16 -10.91 0.98
CA TYR A 287 -3.99 -9.98 -0.14
C TYR A 287 -5.35 -9.40 -0.54
N LEU A 288 -5.45 -8.08 -0.64
CA LEU A 288 -6.66 -7.40 -1.09
C LEU A 288 -6.41 -6.70 -2.42
N THR A 289 -7.27 -6.94 -3.41
CA THR A 289 -7.22 -6.23 -4.68
C THR A 289 -8.56 -6.27 -5.41
N ALA A 290 -8.81 -5.29 -6.26
CA ALA A 290 -9.90 -5.31 -7.22
C ALA A 290 -9.46 -5.89 -8.59
N THR A 291 -8.15 -5.91 -8.84
CA THR A 291 -7.55 -6.23 -10.14
C THR A 291 -6.32 -7.13 -9.98
N PRO A 292 -6.50 -8.40 -9.55
CA PRO A 292 -5.38 -9.31 -9.42
C PRO A 292 -4.71 -9.54 -10.77
N SER A 293 -3.39 -9.70 -10.78
CA SER A 293 -2.61 -9.97 -11.99
C SER A 293 -3.12 -11.23 -12.71
N GLN A 294 -2.90 -11.31 -14.01
CA GLN A 294 -3.29 -12.49 -14.80
C GLN A 294 -2.69 -13.79 -14.24
N LYS A 295 -1.47 -13.72 -13.71
CA LYS A 295 -0.82 -14.84 -13.03
C LYS A 295 -1.65 -15.30 -11.82
N TRP A 296 -2.04 -14.38 -10.94
CA TRP A 296 -2.84 -14.70 -9.75
C TRP A 296 -4.23 -15.20 -10.10
N GLN A 297 -4.87 -14.63 -11.12
CA GLN A 297 -6.15 -15.15 -11.63
C GLN A 297 -6.03 -16.60 -12.12
N ASN A 298 -4.94 -16.95 -12.80
CA ASN A 298 -4.68 -18.30 -13.28
C ASN A 298 -4.36 -19.26 -12.13
N GLU A 299 -3.55 -18.84 -11.15
CA GLU A 299 -3.25 -19.61 -9.93
C GLU A 299 -4.52 -19.89 -9.13
N SER A 300 -5.41 -18.90 -8.98
CA SER A 300 -6.70 -19.07 -8.31
C SER A 300 -7.61 -20.07 -9.03
N ARG A 301 -7.72 -19.97 -10.36
CA ARG A 301 -8.55 -20.91 -11.15
C ARG A 301 -8.01 -22.35 -11.16
N SER A 302 -6.71 -22.52 -11.03
CA SER A 302 -6.05 -23.84 -10.96
C SER A 302 -5.99 -24.42 -9.55
N GLY A 303 -6.51 -23.75 -8.53
CA GLY A 303 -6.45 -24.18 -7.14
C GLY A 303 -5.07 -24.07 -6.48
N LYS A 304 -4.12 -23.37 -7.13
CA LYS A 304 -2.77 -23.14 -6.57
C LYS A 304 -2.73 -21.98 -5.58
N ARG A 305 -3.76 -21.14 -5.55
CA ARG A 305 -3.91 -20.00 -4.64
C ARG A 305 -5.32 -19.99 -4.08
N ASP A 306 -5.42 -19.99 -2.77
CA ASP A 306 -6.69 -19.82 -2.09
C ASP A 306 -7.21 -18.39 -2.33
N PHE A 307 -8.47 -18.27 -2.68
CA PHE A 307 -9.10 -16.99 -2.97
C PHE A 307 -10.57 -16.96 -2.65
N VAL A 308 -11.07 -15.78 -2.37
CA VAL A 308 -12.51 -15.48 -2.28
C VAL A 308 -12.84 -14.27 -3.13
N THR A 309 -14.02 -14.26 -3.75
CA THR A 309 -14.50 -13.12 -4.55
C THR A 309 -15.61 -12.38 -3.83
N ILE A 310 -15.55 -11.05 -3.86
CA ILE A 310 -16.66 -10.17 -3.50
C ILE A 310 -17.06 -9.42 -4.77
N PRO A 311 -17.93 -10.02 -5.62
CA PRO A 311 -18.23 -9.51 -6.96
C PRO A 311 -19.27 -8.39 -6.96
N ALA A 312 -19.88 -8.09 -5.81
CA ALA A 312 -20.90 -7.07 -5.65
C ALA A 312 -20.45 -5.98 -4.66
N ARG A 313 -21.00 -4.79 -4.83
CA ARG A 313 -20.91 -3.73 -3.83
C ARG A 313 -21.88 -4.01 -2.67
N TYR A 314 -21.64 -3.37 -1.53
CA TYR A 314 -22.51 -3.45 -0.36
C TYR A 314 -23.99 -3.17 -0.68
N HIS A 315 -24.28 -2.16 -1.49
CA HIS A 315 -25.65 -1.76 -1.84
C HIS A 315 -26.31 -2.65 -2.92
N ARG A 316 -25.69 -3.75 -3.34
CA ARG A 316 -26.24 -4.79 -4.21
C ARG A 316 -26.62 -4.38 -5.64
N HIS A 317 -26.26 -3.16 -6.07
CA HIS A 317 -26.45 -2.77 -7.47
C HIS A 317 -25.29 -3.23 -8.37
N PRO A 318 -25.57 -3.55 -9.65
CA PRO A 318 -24.52 -3.93 -10.58
C PRO A 318 -23.51 -2.81 -10.79
N LEU A 319 -22.26 -3.20 -11.08
CA LEU A 319 -21.21 -2.25 -11.42
C LEU A 319 -21.55 -1.56 -12.75
N PRO A 320 -21.44 -0.23 -12.86
CA PRO A 320 -21.55 0.48 -14.12
C PRO A 320 -20.50 0.00 -15.13
N VAL A 321 -20.94 -0.27 -16.36
CA VAL A 321 -20.09 -0.81 -17.43
C VAL A 321 -19.63 0.30 -18.33
N PRO A 322 -18.32 0.44 -18.63
CA PRO A 322 -17.81 1.51 -19.48
C PRO A 322 -18.24 1.35 -20.94
N SER A 323 -18.63 2.47 -21.57
CA SER A 323 -18.85 2.60 -23.00
C SER A 323 -17.57 3.09 -23.70
N PHE A 324 -17.34 2.62 -24.91
CA PHE A 324 -16.22 3.07 -25.75
C PHE A 324 -16.72 4.04 -26.82
N LYS A 325 -16.10 5.21 -26.89
CA LYS A 325 -16.44 6.22 -27.91
C LYS A 325 -15.19 6.62 -28.69
N TRP A 326 -15.20 6.36 -29.98
CA TRP A 326 -14.14 6.83 -30.86
C TRP A 326 -14.18 8.34 -30.96
N CYS A 327 -13.05 9.01 -30.74
CA CYS A 327 -12.94 10.47 -30.74
C CYS A 327 -11.97 11.03 -31.81
N GLY A 328 -11.49 10.17 -32.69
CA GLY A 328 -10.46 10.56 -33.68
C GLY A 328 -9.11 10.83 -33.01
N ASN A 329 -8.20 11.44 -33.77
CA ASN A 329 -6.90 11.82 -33.22
C ASN A 329 -7.07 13.08 -32.35
N TRP A 330 -7.36 12.85 -31.09
CA TRP A 330 -7.60 13.87 -30.07
C TRP A 330 -6.36 14.74 -29.81
N GLU A 331 -5.15 14.19 -29.91
CA GLU A 331 -3.91 14.95 -29.74
C GLU A 331 -3.72 16.00 -30.85
N LYS A 332 -4.03 15.62 -32.12
CA LYS A 332 -4.07 16.58 -33.23
C LYS A 332 -5.10 17.69 -33.01
N SER A 333 -6.24 17.38 -32.44
CA SER A 333 -7.25 18.35 -32.08
C SER A 333 -6.73 19.35 -31.04
N LEU A 334 -6.06 18.84 -29.99
CA LEU A 334 -5.44 19.68 -28.96
C LEU A 334 -4.33 20.57 -29.50
N GLN A 335 -3.56 20.13 -30.52
CA GLN A 335 -2.56 20.97 -31.16
C GLN A 335 -3.20 22.21 -31.85
N LYS A 336 -4.46 22.11 -32.25
CA LYS A 336 -5.27 23.19 -32.85
C LYS A 336 -6.14 23.92 -31.82
N ASP A 337 -5.85 23.80 -30.54
CA ASP A 337 -6.62 24.35 -29.40
C ASP A 337 -8.12 24.01 -29.42
N LYS A 338 -8.45 22.80 -29.87
CA LYS A 338 -9.81 22.26 -29.94
C LYS A 338 -9.91 20.90 -29.27
N LEU A 339 -11.08 20.61 -28.71
CA LEU A 339 -11.44 19.28 -28.30
C LEU A 339 -12.20 18.53 -29.41
N PRO A 340 -12.10 17.19 -29.47
CA PRO A 340 -12.97 16.42 -30.36
C PRO A 340 -14.44 16.71 -30.08
N PRO A 341 -15.30 16.86 -31.13
CA PRO A 341 -16.71 17.21 -30.95
C PRO A 341 -17.47 16.30 -29.99
N VAL A 342 -17.22 14.98 -30.05
CA VAL A 342 -17.87 13.99 -29.17
C VAL A 342 -17.49 14.18 -27.69
N VAL A 343 -16.27 14.65 -27.42
CA VAL A 343 -15.80 14.97 -26.04
C VAL A 343 -16.48 16.26 -25.57
N THR A 344 -16.49 17.29 -26.40
CA THR A 344 -17.17 18.55 -26.10
C THR A 344 -18.66 18.36 -25.84
N GLN A 345 -19.34 17.55 -26.64
CA GLN A 345 -20.75 17.22 -26.45
C GLN A 345 -20.99 16.51 -25.12
N TRP A 346 -20.11 15.58 -24.73
CA TRP A 346 -20.21 14.90 -23.46
C TRP A 346 -20.04 15.89 -22.29
N ILE A 347 -19.05 16.79 -22.36
CA ILE A 347 -18.80 17.80 -21.33
C ILE A 347 -19.99 18.75 -21.18
N ASN A 348 -20.49 19.31 -22.30
CA ASN A 348 -21.63 20.22 -22.29
C ASN A 348 -22.84 19.54 -21.63
N LYS A 349 -23.17 18.30 -22.03
CA LYS A 349 -24.24 17.52 -21.42
C LYS A 349 -24.10 17.38 -19.89
N LYS A 350 -22.86 17.21 -19.36
CA LYS A 350 -22.67 17.10 -17.91
C LYS A 350 -22.89 18.44 -17.21
N ILE A 351 -22.37 19.53 -17.78
CA ILE A 351 -22.52 20.86 -17.20
C ILE A 351 -23.96 21.33 -17.26
N ASP A 352 -24.64 21.17 -18.40
CA ASP A 352 -26.05 21.54 -18.58
C ASP A 352 -26.96 20.81 -17.60
N ASN A 353 -26.67 19.54 -17.32
CA ASN A 353 -27.41 18.74 -16.34
C ASN A 353 -26.93 18.92 -14.89
N GLN A 354 -26.08 19.86 -14.58
CA GLN A 354 -25.46 20.08 -13.26
C GLN A 354 -24.85 18.79 -12.65
N LYS A 355 -24.34 17.90 -13.53
CA LYS A 355 -23.80 16.59 -13.13
C LYS A 355 -22.31 16.69 -12.88
N GLN A 356 -21.88 16.33 -11.68
CA GLN A 356 -20.46 16.27 -11.36
C GLN A 356 -19.76 15.17 -12.17
N CYS A 357 -18.56 15.45 -12.65
CA CYS A 357 -17.77 14.49 -13.40
C CYS A 357 -16.27 14.65 -13.24
N LEU A 358 -15.56 13.53 -13.41
CA LEU A 358 -14.10 13.49 -13.56
C LEU A 358 -13.75 13.24 -15.03
N LEU A 359 -12.77 13.99 -15.52
CA LEU A 359 -12.14 13.72 -16.82
C LEU A 359 -10.68 13.33 -16.59
N PHE A 360 -10.38 12.07 -16.84
CA PHE A 360 -9.02 11.53 -16.75
C PHE A 360 -8.25 11.76 -18.04
N LEU A 361 -6.99 12.19 -17.90
CA LEU A 361 -6.06 12.39 -19.01
C LEU A 361 -4.72 11.67 -18.74
N PRO A 362 -3.99 11.26 -19.79
CA PRO A 362 -2.79 10.44 -19.62
C PRO A 362 -1.58 11.21 -19.06
N LYS A 363 -1.51 12.53 -19.31
CA LYS A 363 -0.34 13.36 -18.98
C LYS A 363 -0.75 14.74 -18.49
N ILE A 364 0.09 15.34 -17.65
CA ILE A 364 -0.15 16.66 -17.06
C ILE A 364 -0.19 17.74 -18.14
N ASP A 365 0.76 17.74 -19.09
CA ASP A 365 0.81 18.71 -20.18
C ASP A 365 -0.47 18.71 -21.05
N LYS A 366 -1.02 17.52 -21.31
CA LYS A 366 -2.29 17.37 -22.03
C LYS A 366 -3.47 17.85 -21.18
N MET A 367 -3.45 17.56 -19.90
CA MET A 367 -4.49 17.99 -18.96
C MET A 367 -4.56 19.52 -18.85
N GLU A 368 -3.41 20.18 -18.69
CA GLU A 368 -3.32 21.64 -18.64
C GLU A 368 -3.84 22.27 -19.93
N LYS A 369 -3.48 21.71 -21.09
CA LYS A 369 -3.97 22.20 -22.38
C LYS A 369 -5.49 22.07 -22.51
N VAL A 370 -6.07 20.93 -22.08
CA VAL A 370 -7.52 20.74 -22.04
C VAL A 370 -8.17 21.72 -21.08
N LEU A 371 -7.57 21.97 -19.91
CA LEU A 371 -8.05 22.94 -18.93
C LEU A 371 -8.13 24.35 -19.52
N ILE A 372 -7.08 24.81 -20.22
CA ILE A 372 -7.06 26.13 -20.88
C ILE A 372 -8.19 26.25 -21.90
N ILE A 373 -8.41 25.22 -22.72
CA ILE A 373 -9.48 25.18 -23.69
C ILE A 373 -10.85 25.29 -23.02
N LEU A 374 -11.08 24.51 -21.98
CA LEU A 374 -12.37 24.44 -21.29
C LEU A 374 -12.68 25.69 -20.47
N ARG A 375 -11.67 26.33 -19.86
CA ARG A 375 -11.86 27.55 -19.06
C ARG A 375 -12.37 28.74 -19.87
N LYS A 376 -12.19 28.74 -21.19
CA LYS A 376 -12.77 29.77 -22.08
C LYS A 376 -14.30 29.80 -21.99
N ALA A 377 -14.93 28.62 -21.83
CA ALA A 377 -16.39 28.52 -21.73
C ALA A 377 -16.86 28.27 -20.28
N TYR A 378 -16.02 27.62 -19.46
CA TYR A 378 -16.36 27.16 -18.12
C TYR A 378 -15.27 27.52 -17.10
N PRO A 379 -15.23 28.77 -16.59
CA PRO A 379 -14.11 29.27 -15.76
C PRO A 379 -13.90 28.51 -14.44
N LYS A 380 -14.94 27.88 -13.91
CA LYS A 380 -14.90 27.14 -12.62
C LYS A 380 -14.27 25.75 -12.72
N ILE A 381 -13.96 25.24 -13.93
CA ILE A 381 -13.31 23.93 -14.08
C ILE A 381 -11.91 23.97 -13.45
N GLN A 382 -11.58 22.94 -12.69
CA GLN A 382 -10.29 22.77 -12.04
C GLN A 382 -9.55 21.52 -12.55
N ALA A 383 -8.25 21.46 -12.28
CA ALA A 383 -7.42 20.30 -12.56
C ALA A 383 -6.54 19.96 -11.36
N VAL A 384 -6.26 18.66 -11.17
CA VAL A 384 -5.38 18.17 -10.09
C VAL A 384 -4.44 17.09 -10.61
N HIS A 385 -3.19 17.12 -10.14
CA HIS A 385 -2.17 16.12 -10.40
C HIS A 385 -1.36 15.80 -9.12
N ALA A 386 -0.37 14.93 -9.23
CA ALA A 386 0.38 14.45 -8.05
C ALA A 386 1.16 15.57 -7.34
N GLU A 387 1.68 16.53 -8.11
CA GLU A 387 2.53 17.64 -7.62
C GLU A 387 1.73 18.92 -7.36
N ASP A 388 0.40 18.87 -7.46
CA ASP A 388 -0.46 20.05 -7.24
C ASP A 388 -0.52 20.39 -5.75
N PRO A 389 0.00 21.56 -5.32
CA PRO A 389 -0.03 21.96 -3.90
C PRO A 389 -1.45 22.16 -3.38
N ASP A 390 -2.40 22.62 -4.22
CA ASP A 390 -3.79 22.91 -3.86
C ASP A 390 -4.71 21.67 -4.04
N ARG A 391 -4.14 20.49 -4.23
CA ARG A 391 -4.90 19.26 -4.51
C ARG A 391 -6.01 19.00 -3.49
N LYS A 392 -5.73 19.20 -2.20
CA LYS A 392 -6.71 18.95 -1.13
C LYS A 392 -7.90 19.89 -1.24
N ASP A 393 -7.65 21.17 -1.49
CA ASP A 393 -8.68 22.20 -1.58
C ASP A 393 -9.55 21.99 -2.81
N LYS A 394 -8.97 21.73 -3.98
CA LYS A 394 -9.72 21.43 -5.20
C LYS A 394 -10.59 20.17 -5.09
N VAL A 395 -10.08 19.12 -4.42
CA VAL A 395 -10.87 17.93 -4.11
C VAL A 395 -12.02 18.27 -3.15
N GLN A 396 -11.78 19.15 -2.17
CA GLN A 396 -12.82 19.58 -1.24
C GLN A 396 -13.88 20.45 -1.95
N MET A 397 -13.49 21.37 -2.84
CA MET A 397 -14.43 22.12 -3.69
C MET A 397 -15.33 21.18 -4.51
N MET A 398 -14.78 20.09 -5.03
CA MET A 398 -15.58 19.08 -5.73
C MET A 398 -16.56 18.35 -4.78
N ARG A 399 -16.14 18.04 -3.54
CA ARG A 399 -17.04 17.45 -2.52
C ARG A 399 -18.17 18.38 -2.11
N ASN A 400 -17.85 19.65 -1.97
CA ASN A 400 -18.82 20.70 -1.62
C ASN A 400 -19.74 21.08 -2.79
N LYS A 401 -19.57 20.47 -3.98
CA LYS A 401 -20.30 20.80 -5.20
C LYS A 401 -20.08 22.24 -5.70
N GLU A 402 -18.98 22.88 -5.33
CA GLU A 402 -18.60 24.21 -5.80
C GLU A 402 -18.13 24.20 -7.24
N ILE A 403 -17.61 23.04 -7.68
CA ILE A 403 -17.21 22.76 -9.07
C ILE A 403 -17.92 21.50 -9.58
N LEU A 404 -18.25 21.50 -10.88
CA LEU A 404 -18.92 20.38 -11.54
C LEU A 404 -17.96 19.43 -12.23
N MET A 405 -16.78 19.90 -12.62
CA MET A 405 -15.81 19.09 -13.35
C MET A 405 -14.41 19.28 -12.78
N LEU A 406 -13.73 18.14 -12.59
CA LEU A 406 -12.34 18.10 -12.19
C LEU A 406 -11.55 17.26 -13.21
N LEU A 407 -10.55 17.88 -13.84
CA LEU A 407 -9.60 17.18 -14.70
C LEU A 407 -8.52 16.55 -13.82
N THR A 408 -8.07 15.36 -14.19
CA THR A 408 -7.07 14.65 -13.39
C THR A 408 -6.26 13.65 -14.23
N THR A 409 -5.14 13.23 -13.69
CA THR A 409 -4.40 12.05 -14.15
C THR A 409 -4.82 10.84 -13.31
N THR A 410 -4.10 9.73 -13.40
CA THR A 410 -4.37 8.51 -12.60
C THR A 410 -4.33 8.74 -11.08
N ILE A 411 -3.91 9.92 -10.61
CA ILE A 411 -3.82 10.21 -9.16
C ILE A 411 -5.17 10.10 -8.43
N LEU A 412 -6.29 10.39 -9.10
CA LEU A 412 -7.63 10.24 -8.52
C LEU A 412 -8.32 8.92 -8.88
N GLU A 413 -7.61 7.94 -9.46
CA GLU A 413 -8.18 6.60 -9.64
C GLU A 413 -8.45 5.89 -8.31
N ARG A 414 -7.83 6.36 -7.22
CA ARG A 414 -7.95 5.81 -5.85
C ARG A 414 -7.98 6.93 -4.80
N GLY A 415 -8.31 6.62 -3.54
CA GLY A 415 -8.18 7.50 -2.38
C GLY A 415 -9.23 8.62 -2.24
N VAL A 416 -10.21 8.75 -3.14
CA VAL A 416 -11.25 9.79 -3.05
C VAL A 416 -12.62 9.21 -3.39
N THR A 417 -13.66 9.61 -2.68
CA THR A 417 -15.04 9.22 -2.98
C THR A 417 -15.90 10.46 -3.24
N PHE A 418 -16.65 10.40 -4.35
CA PHE A 418 -17.68 11.37 -4.70
C PHE A 418 -18.99 10.61 -4.92
N PRO A 419 -20.09 10.97 -4.25
CA PRO A 419 -21.30 10.14 -4.23
C PRO A 419 -21.97 9.98 -5.58
N ASN A 420 -22.14 11.07 -6.33
CA ASN A 420 -22.93 11.13 -7.56
C ASN A 420 -22.12 11.69 -8.72
N ILE A 421 -21.25 10.87 -9.31
CA ILE A 421 -20.29 11.32 -10.31
C ILE A 421 -20.35 10.46 -11.57
N ASP A 422 -20.13 11.09 -12.71
CA ASP A 422 -19.82 10.42 -13.97
C ASP A 422 -18.33 10.54 -14.28
N VAL A 423 -17.81 9.64 -15.08
CA VAL A 423 -16.37 9.58 -15.38
C VAL A 423 -16.13 9.42 -16.87
N ALA A 424 -15.17 10.17 -17.38
CA ALA A 424 -14.61 9.92 -18.69
C ALA A 424 -13.09 9.80 -18.65
N VAL A 425 -12.54 9.06 -19.60
CA VAL A 425 -11.11 8.96 -19.87
C VAL A 425 -10.89 9.45 -21.31
N LEU A 426 -10.10 10.50 -21.50
CA LEU A 426 -9.68 10.97 -22.81
C LEU A 426 -8.29 10.43 -23.13
N GLY A 427 -8.16 9.76 -24.26
CA GLY A 427 -6.93 9.06 -24.63
C GLY A 427 -6.80 7.72 -23.90
N ALA A 428 -7.91 6.99 -23.73
CA ALA A 428 -7.95 5.71 -23.02
C ALA A 428 -7.04 4.63 -23.63
N GLU A 429 -6.51 4.85 -24.81
CA GLU A 429 -5.49 4.01 -25.48
C GLU A 429 -4.07 4.23 -24.96
N ASP A 430 -3.79 5.30 -24.21
CA ASP A 430 -2.45 5.55 -23.68
C ASP A 430 -2.02 4.44 -22.71
N ARG A 431 -0.74 4.10 -22.74
CA ARG A 431 -0.15 3.00 -21.95
C ARG A 431 -0.30 3.16 -20.43
N ILE A 432 -0.48 4.40 -19.94
CA ILE A 432 -0.70 4.65 -18.52
C ILE A 432 -2.04 4.07 -18.05
N PHE A 433 -3.02 3.99 -18.93
CA PHE A 433 -4.31 3.40 -18.64
C PHE A 433 -4.26 1.88 -18.78
N THR A 434 -3.65 1.23 -17.81
CA THR A 434 -3.64 -0.23 -17.67
C THR A 434 -5.06 -0.77 -17.43
N GLU A 435 -5.27 -2.09 -17.57
CA GLU A 435 -6.51 -2.75 -17.18
C GLU A 435 -6.92 -2.36 -15.75
N SER A 436 -5.96 -2.43 -14.79
CA SER A 436 -6.20 -2.07 -13.39
C SER A 436 -6.63 -0.62 -13.24
N ALA A 437 -5.92 0.34 -13.84
CA ALA A 437 -6.26 1.75 -13.78
C ALA A 437 -7.69 2.01 -14.31
N LEU A 438 -8.05 1.43 -15.47
CA LEU A 438 -9.37 1.59 -16.06
C LEU A 438 -10.50 0.98 -15.21
N VAL A 439 -10.27 -0.17 -14.57
CA VAL A 439 -11.22 -0.77 -13.62
C VAL A 439 -11.39 0.10 -12.37
N GLN A 440 -10.31 0.64 -11.83
CA GLN A 440 -10.34 1.53 -10.67
C GLN A 440 -11.04 2.86 -10.97
N ILE A 441 -10.77 3.45 -12.15
CA ILE A 441 -11.44 4.64 -12.65
C ILE A 441 -12.94 4.38 -12.82
N ALA A 442 -13.31 3.28 -13.48
CA ALA A 442 -14.70 2.86 -13.63
C ALA A 442 -15.38 2.64 -12.26
N GLY A 443 -14.63 2.08 -11.33
CA GLY A 443 -15.06 1.84 -9.95
C GLY A 443 -15.38 3.10 -9.14
N ARG A 444 -15.11 4.31 -9.65
CA ARG A 444 -15.52 5.57 -9.02
C ARG A 444 -17.00 5.85 -9.14
N VAL A 445 -17.63 5.37 -10.21
CA VAL A 445 -19.04 5.63 -10.51
C VAL A 445 -19.93 4.68 -9.73
N GLY A 446 -21.05 5.19 -9.22
CA GLY A 446 -22.08 4.40 -8.54
C GLY A 446 -21.65 3.83 -7.18
N ARG A 447 -20.81 4.51 -6.41
CA ARG A 447 -20.39 4.07 -5.07
C ARG A 447 -21.43 4.27 -3.99
N SER A 448 -22.29 5.27 -4.13
CA SER A 448 -23.36 5.54 -3.18
C SER A 448 -24.58 4.66 -3.47
N SER A 449 -25.24 4.19 -2.41
CA SER A 449 -26.53 3.50 -2.52
C SER A 449 -27.63 4.40 -3.08
N GLU A 450 -27.57 5.70 -2.80
CA GLU A 450 -28.50 6.70 -3.36
C GLU A 450 -28.28 6.95 -4.84
N TYR A 451 -27.03 6.81 -5.31
CA TYR A 451 -26.62 7.08 -6.69
C TYR A 451 -25.85 5.87 -7.26
N PRO A 452 -26.48 4.69 -7.37
CA PRO A 452 -25.78 3.47 -7.76
C PRO A 452 -25.45 3.41 -9.26
N LYS A 453 -26.01 4.31 -10.05
CA LYS A 453 -25.85 4.39 -11.50
C LYS A 453 -25.03 5.62 -11.89
N GLY A 454 -24.40 5.59 -13.06
CA GLY A 454 -23.70 6.71 -13.67
C GLY A 454 -23.02 6.29 -14.97
N GLU A 455 -22.55 7.29 -15.72
CA GLU A 455 -21.95 7.06 -17.03
C GLU A 455 -20.42 6.96 -16.90
N ILE A 456 -19.86 5.94 -17.58
CA ILE A 456 -18.41 5.78 -17.76
C ILE A 456 -18.14 5.75 -19.24
N THR A 457 -17.32 6.68 -19.73
CA THR A 457 -16.98 6.79 -21.14
C THR A 457 -15.47 6.76 -21.35
N PHE A 458 -15.00 5.81 -22.16
CA PHE A 458 -13.62 5.76 -22.61
C PHE A 458 -13.54 6.33 -24.03
N PHE A 459 -13.05 7.57 -24.14
CA PHE A 459 -12.76 8.21 -25.42
C PHE A 459 -11.41 7.74 -25.91
N HIS A 460 -11.35 7.27 -27.16
CA HIS A 460 -10.14 6.67 -27.72
C HIS A 460 -9.97 6.99 -29.20
N TYR A 461 -8.71 6.97 -29.65
CA TYR A 461 -8.33 7.00 -31.08
C TYR A 461 -8.16 5.58 -31.63
N GLY A 462 -7.83 4.60 -30.77
CA GLY A 462 -7.74 3.18 -31.07
C GLY A 462 -8.18 2.36 -29.87
N LYS A 463 -8.97 1.30 -30.08
CA LYS A 463 -9.38 0.40 -28.99
C LYS A 463 -8.21 -0.51 -28.60
N THR A 464 -7.81 -0.45 -27.33
CA THR A 464 -6.72 -1.28 -26.80
C THR A 464 -7.23 -2.53 -26.08
N GLU A 465 -6.34 -3.51 -25.92
CA GLU A 465 -6.61 -4.73 -25.15
C GLU A 465 -6.94 -4.43 -23.68
N ASN A 466 -6.25 -3.44 -23.06
CA ASN A 466 -6.53 -3.00 -21.69
C ASN A 466 -7.96 -2.50 -21.49
N MET A 467 -8.48 -1.71 -22.44
CA MET A 467 -9.86 -1.25 -22.41
C MET A 467 -10.86 -2.41 -22.46
N VAL A 468 -10.61 -3.37 -23.36
CA VAL A 468 -11.47 -4.56 -23.52
C VAL A 468 -11.40 -5.44 -22.27
N LYS A 469 -10.22 -5.72 -21.74
CA LYS A 469 -10.03 -6.49 -20.51
C LYS A 469 -10.72 -5.85 -19.32
N ALA A 470 -10.56 -4.53 -19.11
CA ALA A 470 -11.21 -3.79 -18.03
C ALA A 470 -12.76 -3.93 -18.10
N ARG A 471 -13.34 -3.72 -19.28
CA ARG A 471 -14.79 -3.91 -19.48
C ARG A 471 -15.24 -5.35 -19.22
N ASN A 472 -14.50 -6.32 -19.74
CA ASN A 472 -14.82 -7.73 -19.58
C ASN A 472 -14.70 -8.18 -18.11
N GLN A 473 -13.75 -7.66 -17.36
CA GLN A 473 -13.64 -7.93 -15.92
C GLN A 473 -14.89 -7.42 -15.18
N ILE A 474 -15.35 -6.20 -15.46
CA ILE A 474 -16.56 -5.64 -14.84
C ILE A 474 -17.79 -6.47 -15.20
N LEU A 475 -17.95 -6.83 -16.48
CA LEU A 475 -19.06 -7.69 -16.92
C LEU A 475 -19.03 -9.05 -16.24
N LYS A 476 -17.85 -9.66 -16.10
CA LYS A 476 -17.68 -10.95 -15.43
C LYS A 476 -18.05 -10.86 -13.95
N MET A 477 -17.65 -9.80 -13.24
CA MET A 477 -18.02 -9.59 -11.83
C MET A 477 -19.55 -9.41 -11.69
N ASN A 478 -20.20 -8.65 -12.58
CA ASN A 478 -21.66 -8.52 -12.59
C ASN A 478 -22.34 -9.87 -12.85
N ALA A 479 -21.83 -10.68 -13.78
CA ALA A 479 -22.39 -12.00 -14.07
C ALA A 479 -22.22 -12.96 -12.88
N GLU A 480 -21.06 -12.93 -12.21
CA GLU A 480 -20.82 -13.73 -11.01
C GLU A 480 -21.73 -13.30 -9.85
N ALA A 481 -21.85 -11.98 -9.63
CA ALA A 481 -22.72 -11.42 -8.60
C ALA A 481 -24.19 -11.82 -8.83
N LYS A 482 -24.65 -11.77 -10.08
CA LYS A 482 -26.00 -12.21 -10.47
C LYS A 482 -26.20 -13.70 -10.20
N LYS A 483 -25.25 -14.55 -10.64
CA LYS A 483 -25.30 -16.01 -10.42
C LYS A 483 -25.37 -16.39 -8.94
N LYS A 484 -24.70 -15.60 -8.08
CA LYS A 484 -24.68 -15.81 -6.63
C LYS A 484 -25.85 -15.12 -5.90
N GLY A 485 -26.76 -14.43 -6.57
CA GLY A 485 -27.86 -13.69 -5.95
C GLY A 485 -27.39 -12.48 -5.09
N LEU A 486 -26.24 -11.91 -5.41
CA LEU A 486 -25.61 -10.82 -4.63
C LEU A 486 -25.94 -9.42 -5.16
N ILE A 487 -26.65 -9.30 -6.26
CA ILE A 487 -27.15 -8.04 -6.81
C ILE A 487 -28.65 -8.11 -7.05
N ASP A 488 -29.30 -6.97 -6.79
CA ASP A 488 -30.72 -6.78 -7.08
C ASP A 488 -30.88 -6.21 -8.50
N TYR A 489 -32.03 -6.47 -9.14
CA TYR A 489 -32.32 -6.09 -10.54
C TYR A 489 -32.73 -4.62 -10.66
#